data_bf403a0668b8724b5d5e4434c9cbd7e3
#
_entry.id   bf403a0668b8724b5d5e4434c9cbd7e3
#
_cell.length_a   1.000
_cell.length_b   1.000
_cell.length_c   1.000
_cell.angle_alpha   90.00
_cell.angle_beta   90.00
_cell.angle_gamma   90.00
#
_symmetry.space_group_name_H-M   'P 1'
#
loop_
_entity.id
_entity.type
_entity.pdbx_description
1 polymer ?
#
loop_
_entity_poly.entity_id
_entity_poly.type
_entity_poly.pdbx_seq_one_letter_code
_entity_poly.pdbx_strand_id
1 'polypeptide(L)'
;MKPLLSLILFSISLGIFAQEIQKDTLLKPALSLENQEEKSHKPDLNKAISKIWELDREDQQGTFRFLEYLPMYVMPFRFTHKPIEQPQGLNTERPVPERRDYQSVETKFQVSLKAKIMQDAFGKGDVWVAFTQQAYWQMYNGELSRPFRELNYEPELIFTYPTNLSVGNFKLKMLGLSVNHQSNGKEAAHSRSWNRFILMGVAQWGDVLLTARFWKRFSEKRIEDDNPEIENYIGRCEIRGAVPFRKNLFSFVVRNNLNFNTNRGHVELSWIYPLNRELRVILQASHGYGDSLIDYNYKQTILGVGFTFLNI
;
A
#
# COMPACT_ATOMS: atom_id res chain seq x y z
N MET A 1 23.50 -4.46 30.78
CA MET A 1 23.42 -5.90 30.46
C MET A 1 21.97 -6.37 30.41
N LYS A 2 21.13 -5.88 29.50
CA LYS A 2 19.74 -6.36 29.29
C LYS A 2 19.16 -6.07 27.89
N PRO A 3 19.86 -6.33 26.77
CA PRO A 3 19.15 -6.48 25.48
C PRO A 3 19.40 -7.81 24.76
N LEU A 4 20.12 -8.78 25.39
CA LEU A 4 20.43 -10.06 24.70
C LEU A 4 19.33 -11.13 24.86
N LEU A 5 18.41 -10.97 25.82
CA LEU A 5 17.37 -11.97 26.11
C LEU A 5 16.17 -11.88 25.16
N SER A 6 15.94 -10.72 24.52
CA SER A 6 14.81 -10.48 23.61
C SER A 6 15.03 -11.08 22.22
N LEU A 7 16.28 -11.21 21.78
CA LEU A 7 16.63 -11.79 20.49
C LEU A 7 16.60 -13.34 20.49
N ILE A 8 16.81 -13.96 21.63
CA ILE A 8 16.85 -15.42 21.77
C ILE A 8 15.45 -16.03 21.79
N LEU A 9 14.45 -15.30 22.29
CA LEU A 9 13.05 -15.75 22.30
C LEU A 9 12.39 -15.71 20.90
N PHE A 10 12.88 -14.86 19.99
CA PHE A 10 12.36 -14.80 18.61
C PHE A 10 12.97 -15.89 17.71
N SER A 11 14.18 -16.37 18.02
CA SER A 11 14.84 -17.46 17.28
C SER A 11 14.35 -18.86 17.69
N ILE A 12 13.81 -19.02 18.90
CA ILE A 12 13.30 -20.31 19.39
C ILE A 12 11.91 -20.62 18.86
N SER A 13 11.08 -19.59 18.58
CA SER A 13 9.74 -19.77 17.98
C SER A 13 9.76 -20.15 16.50
N LEU A 14 10.81 -19.80 15.75
CA LEU A 14 10.96 -20.23 14.35
C LEU A 14 11.52 -21.67 14.22
N GLY A 15 12.24 -22.18 15.23
CA GLY A 15 12.82 -23.52 15.23
C GLY A 15 11.80 -24.64 15.48
N ILE A 16 10.71 -24.35 16.17
CA ILE A 16 9.68 -25.36 16.53
C ILE A 16 8.70 -25.58 15.36
N PHE A 17 8.45 -24.56 14.53
CA PHE A 17 7.60 -24.70 13.33
C PHE A 17 8.26 -25.45 12.17
N ALA A 18 9.60 -25.56 12.16
CA ALA A 18 10.33 -26.26 11.09
C ALA A 18 10.48 -27.79 11.31
N GLN A 19 10.21 -28.31 12.50
CA GLN A 19 10.39 -29.71 12.82
C GLN A 19 9.15 -30.60 12.62
N GLU A 20 7.96 -30.04 12.41
CA GLU A 20 6.72 -30.81 12.24
C GLU A 20 6.36 -31.11 10.78
N ILE A 21 7.09 -30.58 9.79
CA ILE A 21 6.84 -30.78 8.35
C ILE A 21 7.67 -31.92 7.73
N GLN A 22 8.54 -32.60 8.51
CA GLN A 22 9.50 -33.55 7.94
C GLN A 22 9.21 -35.05 8.22
N LYS A 23 7.95 -35.43 8.39
CA LYS A 23 7.60 -36.86 8.56
C LYS A 23 6.41 -37.29 7.76
N ASP A 24 6.39 -37.10 6.47
CA ASP A 24 5.64 -37.98 5.55
C ASP A 24 5.88 -37.53 4.11
N THR A 25 6.90 -38.06 3.49
CA THR A 25 6.91 -38.37 2.06
C THR A 25 8.24 -39.03 1.68
N LEU A 26 8.35 -40.31 1.87
CA LEU A 26 9.38 -41.12 1.25
C LEU A 26 8.84 -41.76 -0.05
N LEU A 27 9.45 -41.30 -1.17
CA LEU A 27 9.72 -42.02 -2.41
C LEU A 27 8.56 -42.58 -3.25
N LYS A 28 8.25 -41.89 -4.34
CA LYS A 28 8.00 -42.53 -5.64
C LYS A 28 8.79 -41.80 -6.73
N PRO A 29 9.46 -42.53 -7.65
CA PRO A 29 10.30 -41.90 -8.70
C PRO A 29 9.42 -41.30 -9.78
N ALA A 30 9.69 -40.02 -10.06
CA ALA A 30 9.09 -39.30 -11.16
C ALA A 30 9.81 -39.63 -12.47
N LEU A 31 9.08 -40.12 -13.43
CA LEU A 31 9.38 -39.98 -14.86
C LEU A 31 8.06 -40.20 -15.62
N SER A 32 7.31 -39.11 -15.74
CA SER A 32 6.42 -38.86 -16.87
C SER A 32 6.45 -37.35 -17.08
N LEU A 33 7.31 -36.93 -18.01
CA LEU A 33 7.25 -35.61 -18.64
C LEU A 33 5.97 -35.58 -19.51
N GLU A 34 4.80 -35.46 -18.91
CA GLU A 34 3.65 -34.98 -19.62
C GLU A 34 3.81 -33.49 -19.81
N ASN A 35 3.99 -33.11 -21.08
CA ASN A 35 3.83 -31.75 -21.58
C ASN A 35 2.38 -31.28 -21.27
N GLN A 36 2.12 -30.85 -20.04
CA GLN A 36 1.02 -29.94 -19.81
C GLN A 36 1.45 -28.60 -20.36
N GLU A 37 0.99 -28.27 -21.54
CA GLU A 37 0.90 -26.90 -22.02
C GLU A 37 0.26 -26.09 -20.91
N GLU A 38 1.08 -25.37 -20.17
CA GLU A 38 0.66 -24.39 -19.16
C GLU A 38 -0.09 -23.30 -19.93
N LYS A 39 -1.39 -23.51 -20.13
CA LYS A 39 -2.29 -22.48 -20.65
C LYS A 39 -2.06 -21.27 -19.78
N SER A 40 -1.41 -20.27 -20.35
CA SER A 40 -1.20 -18.95 -19.73
C SER A 40 -2.56 -18.43 -19.26
N HIS A 41 -2.90 -18.72 -18.00
CA HIS A 41 -4.16 -18.31 -17.44
C HIS A 41 -4.04 -16.81 -17.14
N LYS A 42 -4.63 -15.99 -18.01
CA LYS A 42 -4.80 -14.56 -17.75
C LYS A 42 -5.62 -14.42 -16.48
N PRO A 43 -5.15 -13.66 -15.45
CA PRO A 43 -5.91 -13.47 -14.22
C PRO A 43 -7.32 -12.94 -14.53
N ASP A 44 -8.34 -13.57 -13.97
CA ASP A 44 -9.71 -13.04 -14.05
C ASP A 44 -9.87 -11.91 -13.03
N LEU A 45 -9.71 -10.68 -13.49
CA LEU A 45 -9.80 -9.49 -12.65
C LEU A 45 -11.19 -9.30 -12.03
N ASN A 46 -12.26 -9.77 -12.67
CA ASN A 46 -13.60 -9.72 -12.08
C ASN A 46 -13.65 -10.53 -10.80
N LYS A 47 -13.16 -11.78 -10.89
CA LYS A 47 -13.11 -12.69 -9.76
C LYS A 47 -12.16 -12.22 -8.68
N ALA A 48 -11.03 -11.58 -9.07
CA ALA A 48 -10.10 -10.99 -8.12
C ALA A 48 -10.73 -9.84 -7.33
N ILE A 49 -11.45 -8.92 -7.99
CA ILE A 49 -12.14 -7.81 -7.31
C ILE A 49 -13.21 -8.34 -6.34
N SER A 50 -14.07 -9.28 -6.83
CA SER A 50 -15.11 -9.86 -6.00
C SER A 50 -14.53 -10.52 -4.76
N LYS A 51 -13.47 -11.31 -4.90
CA LYS A 51 -12.79 -11.96 -3.77
C LYS A 51 -12.16 -10.95 -2.79
N ILE A 52 -11.50 -9.90 -3.30
CA ILE A 52 -10.83 -8.90 -2.44
C ILE A 52 -11.86 -8.13 -1.60
N TRP A 53 -13.04 -7.83 -2.16
CA TRP A 53 -14.07 -7.04 -1.49
C TRP A 53 -15.30 -7.85 -1.11
N GLU A 54 -15.29 -9.16 -1.37
CA GLU A 54 -16.40 -10.11 -1.07
C GLU A 54 -17.74 -9.59 -1.62
N LEU A 55 -17.74 -9.12 -2.89
CA LEU A 55 -18.88 -8.46 -3.49
C LEU A 55 -20.00 -9.44 -3.87
N ASP A 56 -19.65 -10.66 -4.23
CA ASP A 56 -20.59 -11.71 -4.59
C ASP A 56 -20.82 -12.62 -3.39
N ARG A 57 -22.05 -13.16 -3.25
CA ARG A 57 -22.41 -14.01 -2.10
C ARG A 57 -21.51 -15.23 -1.94
N GLU A 58 -21.07 -15.80 -3.06
CA GLU A 58 -20.17 -16.97 -3.08
C GLU A 58 -18.75 -16.65 -2.61
N ASP A 59 -18.31 -15.38 -2.68
CA ASP A 59 -17.02 -14.93 -2.21
C ASP A 59 -17.03 -14.48 -0.73
N GLN A 60 -18.21 -14.38 -0.10
CA GLN A 60 -18.34 -13.94 1.29
C GLN A 60 -17.74 -14.96 2.25
N GLN A 61 -16.83 -14.52 3.09
CA GLN A 61 -16.10 -15.36 4.06
C GLN A 61 -16.47 -15.04 5.52
N GLY A 62 -17.45 -14.17 5.74
CA GLY A 62 -17.89 -13.74 7.06
C GLY A 62 -17.05 -12.60 7.63
N THR A 63 -17.20 -12.35 8.94
CA THR A 63 -16.58 -11.23 9.64
C THR A 63 -15.31 -11.65 10.39
N PHE A 64 -14.48 -10.65 10.77
CA PHE A 64 -13.28 -10.79 11.60
C PHE A 64 -12.18 -11.66 11.00
N ARG A 65 -12.09 -11.70 9.65
CA ARG A 65 -10.99 -12.31 8.91
C ARG A 65 -10.11 -11.24 8.31
N PHE A 66 -8.79 -11.42 8.42
CA PHE A 66 -7.83 -10.50 7.82
C PHE A 66 -7.63 -10.83 6.35
N LEU A 67 -7.81 -9.81 5.52
CA LEU A 67 -7.58 -9.84 4.08
C LEU A 67 -6.58 -8.76 3.71
N GLU A 68 -5.89 -8.92 2.60
CA GLU A 68 -5.07 -7.87 2.01
C GLU A 68 -5.95 -6.69 1.58
N TYR A 69 -5.48 -5.45 1.87
CA TYR A 69 -6.17 -4.22 1.47
C TYR A 69 -5.47 -3.50 0.33
N LEU A 70 -4.24 -3.06 0.54
CA LEU A 70 -3.34 -2.52 -0.46
C LEU A 70 -2.17 -3.49 -0.67
N PRO A 71 -1.44 -3.43 -1.80
CA PRO A 71 -0.34 -4.34 -2.07
C PRO A 71 0.68 -4.39 -0.93
N MET A 72 1.02 -5.60 -0.48
CA MET A 72 2.08 -5.83 0.50
C MET A 72 3.38 -6.09 -0.25
N TYR A 73 4.44 -5.35 0.09
CA TYR A 73 5.73 -5.49 -0.55
C TYR A 73 6.90 -5.15 0.38
N VAL A 74 8.06 -5.65 0.02
CA VAL A 74 9.36 -5.24 0.57
C VAL A 74 10.25 -4.84 -0.61
N MET A 75 10.77 -3.64 -0.60
CA MET A 75 11.75 -3.13 -1.56
C MET A 75 13.08 -2.90 -0.83
N PRO A 76 13.98 -3.88 -0.83
CA PRO A 76 15.29 -3.73 -0.20
C PRO A 76 16.07 -2.56 -0.80
N PHE A 77 15.97 -2.37 -2.10
CA PHE A 77 16.68 -1.31 -2.81
C PHE A 77 15.70 -0.31 -3.39
N ARG A 78 15.63 0.85 -2.78
CA ARG A 78 14.84 1.98 -3.20
C ARG A 78 15.74 3.20 -3.27
N PHE A 79 15.98 3.67 -4.47
CA PHE A 79 16.86 4.79 -4.76
C PHE A 79 16.07 6.08 -4.91
N THR A 80 16.48 7.12 -4.19
CA THR A 80 15.98 8.49 -4.29
C THR A 80 17.08 9.38 -4.82
N HIS A 81 16.84 10.09 -5.92
CA HIS A 81 17.85 10.92 -6.56
C HIS A 81 18.42 12.01 -5.62
N LYS A 82 17.58 12.58 -4.77
CA LYS A 82 17.97 13.62 -3.83
C LYS A 82 17.24 13.40 -2.50
N PRO A 83 17.87 12.72 -1.55
CA PRO A 83 17.29 12.54 -0.22
C PRO A 83 17.13 13.90 0.48
N ILE A 84 16.09 14.04 1.27
CA ILE A 84 15.80 15.26 2.01
C ILE A 84 16.38 15.10 3.41
N GLU A 85 17.42 15.84 3.67
CA GLU A 85 18.18 15.78 4.93
C GLU A 85 17.51 16.57 6.06
N GLN A 86 16.71 17.59 5.71
CA GLN A 86 16.01 18.45 6.66
C GLN A 86 14.54 18.65 6.21
N PRO A 87 13.66 17.65 6.44
CA PRO A 87 12.28 17.70 5.98
C PRO A 87 11.46 18.67 6.83
N GLN A 88 11.22 19.87 6.33
CA GLN A 88 10.46 20.91 6.99
C GLN A 88 9.01 20.98 6.47
N GLY A 89 8.04 21.01 7.38
CA GLY A 89 6.64 21.32 7.07
C GLY A 89 6.40 22.80 6.82
N LEU A 90 5.18 23.15 6.40
CA LEU A 90 4.78 24.53 6.13
C LEU A 90 4.25 25.28 7.37
N ASN A 91 4.11 24.60 8.51
CA ASN A 91 3.74 25.25 9.76
C ASN A 91 4.96 25.97 10.36
N THR A 92 4.94 27.31 10.31
CA THR A 92 6.03 28.17 10.81
C THR A 92 6.10 28.23 12.34
N GLU A 93 5.05 27.76 13.04
CA GLU A 93 5.03 27.66 14.51
C GLU A 93 5.78 26.42 15.02
N ARG A 94 6.13 25.49 14.12
CA ARG A 94 6.89 24.30 14.47
C ARG A 94 8.40 24.57 14.38
N PRO A 95 9.21 23.98 15.26
CA PRO A 95 10.66 24.09 15.19
C PRO A 95 11.19 23.57 13.83
N VAL A 96 12.33 24.09 13.42
CA VAL A 96 13.04 23.56 12.24
C VAL A 96 13.67 22.22 12.63
N PRO A 97 13.47 21.15 11.84
CA PRO A 97 14.08 19.85 12.10
C PRO A 97 15.61 19.92 12.06
N GLU A 98 16.26 19.05 12.79
CA GLU A 98 17.70 18.83 12.63
C GLU A 98 18.01 18.22 11.26
N ARG A 99 19.12 18.66 10.68
CA ARG A 99 19.66 18.05 9.46
C ARG A 99 20.21 16.67 9.78
N ARG A 100 19.92 15.69 8.91
CA ARG A 100 20.44 14.32 9.01
C ARG A 100 20.92 13.85 7.64
N ASP A 101 22.11 13.29 7.57
CA ASP A 101 22.73 12.82 6.34
C ASP A 101 22.12 11.47 5.90
N TYR A 102 20.92 11.54 5.34
CA TYR A 102 20.23 10.36 4.80
C TYR A 102 20.88 9.90 3.48
N GLN A 103 21.03 8.60 3.35
CA GLN A 103 21.53 7.99 2.11
C GLN A 103 20.42 7.95 1.03
N SER A 104 20.87 8.01 -0.23
CA SER A 104 19.99 7.91 -1.41
C SER A 104 19.31 6.54 -1.55
N VAL A 105 19.88 5.50 -0.95
CA VAL A 105 19.34 4.15 -0.96
C VAL A 105 18.76 3.82 0.39
N GLU A 106 17.51 3.39 0.41
CA GLU A 106 16.82 2.92 1.61
C GLU A 106 15.98 1.68 1.31
N THR A 107 15.53 0.98 2.34
CA THR A 107 14.53 -0.08 2.23
C THR A 107 13.15 0.49 2.49
N LYS A 108 12.17 0.16 1.64
CA LYS A 108 10.74 0.47 1.88
C LYS A 108 9.94 -0.81 1.99
N PHE A 109 9.04 -0.88 2.95
CA PHE A 109 8.04 -1.95 2.96
C PHE A 109 6.65 -1.40 3.32
N GLN A 110 5.64 -2.10 2.84
CA GLN A 110 4.24 -1.82 3.11
C GLN A 110 3.53 -3.09 3.56
N VAL A 111 2.82 -2.97 4.68
CA VAL A 111 1.88 -3.97 5.18
C VAL A 111 0.50 -3.32 5.20
N SER A 112 -0.49 -3.99 4.64
CA SER A 112 -1.84 -3.43 4.54
C SER A 112 -2.88 -4.53 4.62
N LEU A 113 -3.70 -4.46 5.66
CA LEU A 113 -4.72 -5.46 5.98
C LEU A 113 -6.07 -4.77 6.19
N LYS A 114 -7.13 -5.51 5.95
CA LYS A 114 -8.51 -5.13 6.32
C LYS A 114 -9.25 -6.32 6.92
N ALA A 115 -10.28 -6.02 7.70
CA ALA A 115 -11.21 -7.03 8.20
C ALA A 115 -12.64 -6.50 8.12
N LYS A 116 -13.57 -7.33 7.64
CA LYS A 116 -14.99 -7.04 7.67
C LYS A 116 -15.47 -7.14 9.12
N ILE A 117 -16.11 -6.06 9.62
CA ILE A 117 -16.65 -6.02 10.97
C ILE A 117 -18.20 -6.10 10.98
N MET A 118 -18.84 -5.76 9.86
CA MET A 118 -20.28 -5.90 9.67
C MET A 118 -20.57 -6.28 8.24
N GLN A 119 -21.41 -7.28 8.04
CA GLN A 119 -21.88 -7.75 6.74
C GLN A 119 -23.34 -7.36 6.54
N ASP A 120 -23.74 -7.13 5.29
CA ASP A 120 -25.10 -6.78 4.87
C ASP A 120 -25.66 -5.52 5.57
N ALA A 121 -24.80 -4.59 5.96
CA ALA A 121 -25.22 -3.29 6.48
C ALA A 121 -26.09 -2.55 5.45
N PHE A 122 -27.24 -2.03 5.89
CA PHE A 122 -28.22 -1.41 5.00
C PHE A 122 -28.68 -2.30 3.82
N GLY A 123 -28.70 -3.60 4.03
CA GLY A 123 -29.24 -4.62 3.11
C GLY A 123 -28.23 -5.29 2.17
N LYS A 124 -27.14 -4.64 1.80
CA LYS A 124 -26.10 -5.21 0.91
C LYS A 124 -24.70 -4.66 1.16
N GLY A 125 -24.56 -3.66 1.99
CA GLY A 125 -23.27 -3.02 2.23
C GLY A 125 -22.48 -3.75 3.30
N ASP A 126 -21.16 -3.61 3.26
CA ASP A 126 -20.25 -4.15 4.27
C ASP A 126 -19.46 -3.03 4.94
N VAL A 127 -19.19 -3.20 6.24
CA VAL A 127 -18.31 -2.29 6.99
C VAL A 127 -17.00 -3.00 7.28
N TRP A 128 -15.90 -2.32 6.97
CA TRP A 128 -14.54 -2.82 7.12
C TRP A 128 -13.73 -1.89 7.99
N VAL A 129 -12.80 -2.45 8.76
CA VAL A 129 -11.66 -1.72 9.32
C VAL A 129 -10.43 -2.11 8.52
N ALA A 130 -9.60 -1.13 8.19
CA ALA A 130 -8.35 -1.35 7.49
C ALA A 130 -7.21 -0.63 8.20
N PHE A 131 -6.01 -1.16 8.03
CA PHE A 131 -4.80 -0.57 8.55
C PHE A 131 -3.68 -0.75 7.54
N THR A 132 -3.02 0.35 7.19
CA THR A 132 -1.84 0.35 6.32
C THR A 132 -0.67 0.96 7.07
N GLN A 133 0.47 0.29 7.03
CA GLN A 133 1.74 0.80 7.51
C GLN A 133 2.74 0.84 6.38
N GLN A 134 3.40 1.98 6.21
CA GLN A 134 4.56 2.14 5.33
C GLN A 134 5.77 2.47 6.18
N ALA A 135 6.90 1.82 5.90
CA ALA A 135 8.15 2.04 6.59
C ALA A 135 9.26 2.35 5.59
N TYR A 136 10.03 3.38 5.89
CA TYR A 136 11.19 3.85 5.13
C TYR A 136 12.42 3.72 6.02
N TRP A 137 13.26 2.75 5.73
CA TRP A 137 14.33 2.33 6.60
C TRP A 137 15.70 2.60 5.97
N GLN A 138 16.50 3.41 6.62
CA GLN A 138 17.88 3.72 6.25
C GLN A 138 18.80 2.53 6.60
N MET A 139 18.43 1.32 6.16
CA MET A 139 19.07 0.06 6.54
C MET A 139 20.57 0.03 6.23
N TYR A 140 21.00 0.75 5.21
CA TYR A 140 22.40 0.81 4.76
C TYR A 140 23.21 1.93 5.43
N ASN A 141 22.56 2.84 6.16
CA ASN A 141 23.19 4.00 6.77
C ASN A 141 23.75 3.65 8.16
N GLY A 142 24.97 3.12 8.18
CA GLY A 142 25.69 2.74 9.41
C GLY A 142 26.04 3.93 10.30
N GLU A 143 26.32 5.10 9.72
CA GLU A 143 26.71 6.31 10.43
C GLU A 143 25.58 6.84 11.32
N LEU A 144 24.34 6.74 10.85
CA LEU A 144 23.15 7.10 11.62
C LEU A 144 22.58 5.92 12.43
N SER A 145 23.32 4.80 12.58
CA SER A 145 22.83 3.60 13.29
C SER A 145 21.55 2.99 12.70
N ARG A 146 21.38 3.08 11.38
CA ARG A 146 20.30 2.45 10.61
C ARG A 146 18.88 2.80 11.11
N PRO A 147 18.48 4.07 11.20
CA PRO A 147 17.16 4.44 11.71
C PRO A 147 16.05 4.17 10.70
N PHE A 148 14.82 4.03 11.18
CA PHE A 148 13.66 4.31 10.37
C PHE A 148 13.59 5.82 10.12
N ARG A 149 13.71 6.22 8.85
CA ARG A 149 13.57 7.63 8.46
C ARG A 149 12.14 8.09 8.63
N GLU A 150 11.18 7.24 8.24
CA GLU A 150 9.76 7.52 8.35
C GLU A 150 8.94 6.24 8.55
N LEU A 151 7.89 6.35 9.35
CA LEU A 151 6.83 5.35 9.50
C LEU A 151 5.50 6.07 9.29
N ASN A 152 4.66 5.58 8.38
CA ASN A 152 3.33 6.12 8.18
C ASN A 152 2.29 5.07 8.58
N TYR A 153 1.34 5.47 9.39
CA TYR A 153 0.25 4.65 9.92
C TYR A 153 -1.06 5.20 9.38
N GLU A 154 -1.88 4.34 8.80
CA GLU A 154 -3.12 4.74 8.13
C GLU A 154 -4.28 3.80 8.52
N PRO A 155 -4.92 3.97 9.70
CA PRO A 155 -6.18 3.34 10.01
C PRO A 155 -7.32 3.95 9.19
N GLU A 156 -8.27 3.10 8.76
CA GLU A 156 -9.40 3.48 7.93
C GLU A 156 -10.64 2.68 8.32
N LEU A 157 -11.79 3.34 8.47
CA LEU A 157 -13.11 2.73 8.59
C LEU A 157 -13.82 2.92 7.24
N ILE A 158 -14.24 1.81 6.61
CA ILE A 158 -14.73 1.81 5.25
C ILE A 158 -16.13 1.19 5.22
N PHE A 159 -17.08 1.88 4.60
CA PHE A 159 -18.35 1.31 4.17
C PHE A 159 -18.31 1.06 2.67
N THR A 160 -18.67 -0.13 2.22
CA THR A 160 -18.71 -0.52 0.81
C THR A 160 -20.11 -0.95 0.41
N TYR A 161 -20.49 -0.64 -0.82
CA TYR A 161 -21.75 -1.04 -1.39
C TYR A 161 -21.52 -1.62 -2.80
N PRO A 162 -21.87 -2.91 -3.04
CA PRO A 162 -21.73 -3.53 -4.34
C PRO A 162 -22.70 -2.90 -5.35
N THR A 163 -22.23 -2.70 -6.58
CA THR A 163 -23.01 -2.15 -7.67
C THR A 163 -22.95 -3.06 -8.89
N ASN A 164 -24.00 -3.02 -9.72
CA ASN A 164 -24.08 -3.78 -10.98
C ASN A 164 -24.28 -2.83 -12.17
N LEU A 165 -23.67 -1.63 -12.13
CA LEU A 165 -23.79 -0.66 -13.20
C LEU A 165 -22.79 -1.00 -14.32
N SER A 166 -23.29 -1.17 -15.53
CA SER A 166 -22.47 -1.48 -16.71
C SER A 166 -22.85 -0.57 -17.87
N VAL A 167 -21.85 0.03 -18.52
CA VAL A 167 -22.00 0.82 -19.73
C VAL A 167 -20.91 0.40 -20.71
N GLY A 168 -21.28 -0.32 -21.75
CA GLY A 168 -20.31 -0.92 -22.68
C GLY A 168 -19.30 -1.82 -21.93
N ASN A 169 -18.01 -1.56 -22.12
CA ASN A 169 -16.95 -2.30 -21.46
C ASN A 169 -16.62 -1.81 -20.05
N PHE A 170 -17.26 -0.75 -19.57
CA PHE A 170 -17.08 -0.22 -18.22
C PHE A 170 -18.09 -0.84 -17.26
N LYS A 171 -17.60 -1.39 -16.15
CA LYS A 171 -18.41 -2.00 -15.08
C LYS A 171 -18.01 -1.40 -13.75
N LEU A 172 -18.89 -0.60 -13.15
CA LEU A 172 -18.72 -0.15 -11.77
C LEU A 172 -19.15 -1.29 -10.83
N LYS A 173 -18.23 -1.80 -10.07
CA LYS A 173 -18.40 -2.98 -9.19
C LYS A 173 -18.78 -2.60 -7.77
N MET A 174 -18.25 -1.49 -7.28
CA MET A 174 -18.42 -1.09 -5.89
C MET A 174 -18.29 0.42 -5.75
N LEU A 175 -19.09 0.99 -4.86
CA LEU A 175 -18.90 2.31 -4.28
C LEU A 175 -18.54 2.16 -2.81
N GLY A 176 -17.75 3.09 -2.29
CA GLY A 176 -17.36 3.10 -0.89
C GLY A 176 -17.22 4.50 -0.32
N LEU A 177 -17.43 4.60 0.99
CA LEU A 177 -17.19 5.80 1.78
C LEU A 177 -16.26 5.43 2.92
N SER A 178 -15.30 6.27 3.25
CA SER A 178 -14.45 5.99 4.39
C SER A 178 -14.07 7.23 5.17
N VAL A 179 -13.73 7.00 6.45
CA VAL A 179 -13.04 7.94 7.33
C VAL A 179 -11.65 7.38 7.56
N ASN A 180 -10.66 8.20 7.28
CA ASN A 180 -9.28 7.80 7.26
C ASN A 180 -8.46 8.78 8.09
N HIS A 181 -7.60 8.24 8.96
CA HIS A 181 -6.54 8.96 9.64
C HIS A 181 -5.21 8.53 9.07
N GLN A 182 -4.28 9.45 8.87
CA GLN A 182 -2.91 9.12 8.51
C GLN A 182 -1.95 9.97 9.33
N SER A 183 -0.97 9.33 9.97
CA SER A 183 0.03 9.99 10.81
C SER A 183 1.37 9.27 10.75
N ASN A 184 2.43 9.96 11.17
CA ASN A 184 3.75 9.36 11.27
C ASN A 184 4.19 9.07 12.71
N GLY A 185 3.38 9.38 13.71
CA GLY A 185 3.67 9.10 15.11
C GLY A 185 4.89 9.84 15.68
N LYS A 186 5.35 10.89 15.00
CA LYS A 186 6.47 11.71 15.44
C LYS A 186 5.99 12.97 16.17
N GLU A 187 6.90 13.63 16.86
CA GLU A 187 6.62 14.82 17.65
C GLU A 187 7.23 16.09 17.05
N ALA A 188 6.73 17.22 17.49
CA ALA A 188 7.24 18.55 17.21
C ALA A 188 7.50 18.82 15.70
N ALA A 189 8.73 19.13 15.33
CA ALA A 189 9.13 19.48 13.96
C ALA A 189 8.87 18.38 12.92
N HIS A 190 8.81 17.11 13.36
CA HIS A 190 8.67 15.96 12.48
C HIS A 190 7.25 15.41 12.45
N SER A 191 6.33 15.92 13.28
CA SER A 191 4.94 15.47 13.31
C SER A 191 4.24 15.77 11.99
N ARG A 192 3.55 14.76 11.45
CA ARG A 192 2.66 14.88 10.29
C ARG A 192 1.42 14.02 10.54
N SER A 193 0.26 14.64 10.39
CA SER A 193 -1.01 13.93 10.49
C SER A 193 -2.11 14.63 9.71
N TRP A 194 -3.10 13.91 9.28
CA TRP A 194 -4.32 14.46 8.72
C TRP A 194 -5.47 13.44 8.73
N ASN A 195 -6.68 13.97 8.73
CA ASN A 195 -7.92 13.20 8.70
C ASN A 195 -8.66 13.49 7.40
N ARG A 196 -9.25 12.46 6.79
CA ARG A 196 -9.94 12.56 5.49
C ARG A 196 -11.26 11.83 5.51
N PHE A 197 -12.24 12.40 4.84
CA PHE A 197 -13.40 11.69 4.33
C PHE A 197 -13.12 11.31 2.88
N ILE A 198 -13.34 10.05 2.51
CA ILE A 198 -12.98 9.52 1.19
C ILE A 198 -14.21 8.90 0.53
N LEU A 199 -14.50 9.32 -0.71
CA LEU A 199 -15.39 8.63 -1.64
C LEU A 199 -14.53 7.72 -2.52
N MET A 200 -14.92 6.46 -2.67
CA MET A 200 -14.19 5.46 -3.43
C MET A 200 -15.10 4.76 -4.43
N GLY A 201 -14.56 4.44 -5.62
CA GLY A 201 -15.19 3.59 -6.60
C GLY A 201 -14.21 2.54 -7.13
N VAL A 202 -14.67 1.30 -7.29
CA VAL A 202 -13.91 0.22 -7.93
C VAL A 202 -14.64 -0.19 -9.19
N ALA A 203 -13.93 -0.18 -10.31
CA ALA A 203 -14.48 -0.46 -11.61
C ALA A 203 -13.53 -1.36 -12.43
N GLN A 204 -14.09 -1.98 -13.44
CA GLN A 204 -13.37 -2.68 -14.48
C GLN A 204 -13.67 -2.01 -15.82
N TRP A 205 -12.64 -1.80 -16.62
CA TRP A 205 -12.76 -1.34 -18.00
C TRP A 205 -12.00 -2.28 -18.93
N GLY A 206 -12.74 -3.17 -19.61
CA GLY A 206 -12.12 -4.27 -20.35
C GLY A 206 -11.27 -5.13 -19.42
N ASP A 207 -9.96 -5.17 -19.69
CA ASP A 207 -8.97 -5.90 -18.89
C ASP A 207 -8.29 -5.04 -17.80
N VAL A 208 -8.73 -3.81 -17.59
CA VAL A 208 -8.14 -2.88 -16.62
C VAL A 208 -8.99 -2.86 -15.37
N LEU A 209 -8.38 -3.15 -14.22
CA LEU A 209 -8.94 -2.86 -12.91
C LEU A 209 -8.64 -1.41 -12.56
N LEU A 210 -9.65 -0.66 -12.12
CA LEU A 210 -9.54 0.72 -11.72
C LEU A 210 -10.11 0.92 -10.31
N THR A 211 -9.38 1.67 -9.49
CA THR A 211 -9.88 2.21 -8.23
C THR A 211 -9.69 3.71 -8.26
N ALA A 212 -10.75 4.47 -8.04
CA ALA A 212 -10.71 5.91 -7.89
C ALA A 212 -11.07 6.29 -6.46
N ARG A 213 -10.29 7.19 -5.86
CA ARG A 213 -10.52 7.74 -4.52
C ARG A 213 -10.49 9.26 -4.61
N PHE A 214 -11.48 9.92 -4.03
CA PHE A 214 -11.56 11.37 -3.90
C PHE A 214 -11.74 11.70 -2.43
N TRP A 215 -10.99 12.67 -1.91
CA TRP A 215 -11.06 12.98 -0.49
C TRP A 215 -11.17 14.46 -0.20
N LYS A 216 -11.75 14.72 0.95
CA LYS A 216 -11.78 16.01 1.61
C LYS A 216 -11.10 15.87 2.96
N ARG A 217 -10.12 16.72 3.22
CA ARG A 217 -9.47 16.84 4.51
C ARG A 217 -10.40 17.46 5.54
N PHE A 218 -10.38 16.99 6.76
CA PHE A 218 -10.99 17.68 7.89
C PHE A 218 -10.14 18.90 8.23
N SER A 219 -10.80 20.05 8.41
CA SER A 219 -10.10 21.28 8.76
C SER A 219 -9.58 21.24 10.17
N GLU A 220 -8.37 21.67 10.37
CA GLU A 220 -7.70 21.82 11.65
C GLU A 220 -7.40 23.30 11.90
N LYS A 221 -7.28 23.71 13.16
CA LYS A 221 -6.85 25.06 13.51
C LYS A 221 -5.39 25.23 13.11
N ARG A 222 -5.03 26.39 12.58
CA ARG A 222 -3.68 26.65 12.05
C ARG A 222 -2.55 26.33 13.04
N ILE A 223 -2.76 26.59 14.33
CA ILE A 223 -1.78 26.31 15.37
C ILE A 223 -1.60 24.82 15.66
N GLU A 224 -2.65 24.02 15.44
CA GLU A 224 -2.69 22.57 15.68
C GLU A 224 -2.30 21.78 14.41
N ASP A 225 -2.39 22.40 13.23
CA ASP A 225 -2.15 21.76 11.94
C ASP A 225 -0.65 21.49 11.72
N ASP A 226 -0.26 20.22 11.81
CA ASP A 226 1.13 19.78 11.63
C ASP A 226 1.61 19.94 10.18
N ASN A 227 0.71 19.96 9.22
CA ASN A 227 1.05 19.98 7.79
C ASN A 227 0.03 20.78 6.96
N PRO A 228 -0.02 22.11 7.17
CA PRO A 228 -0.89 22.97 6.38
C PRO A 228 -0.64 22.76 4.89
N GLU A 229 -1.71 22.86 4.11
CA GLU A 229 -1.70 22.67 2.65
C GLU A 229 -1.30 21.28 2.15
N ILE A 230 -1.31 20.24 2.97
CA ILE A 230 -0.94 18.87 2.55
C ILE A 230 -1.73 18.40 1.31
N GLU A 231 -3.01 18.80 1.18
CA GLU A 231 -3.85 18.48 0.01
C GLU A 231 -3.32 19.12 -1.28
N ASN A 232 -2.58 20.23 -1.18
CA ASN A 232 -2.00 20.91 -2.34
C ASN A 232 -0.78 20.16 -2.90
N TYR A 233 -0.22 19.23 -2.14
CA TYR A 233 0.94 18.41 -2.52
C TYR A 233 0.58 16.95 -2.72
N ILE A 234 0.02 16.28 -1.71
CA ILE A 234 -0.38 14.86 -1.84
C ILE A 234 -1.55 14.71 -2.84
N GLY A 235 -2.44 15.70 -2.88
CA GLY A 235 -3.58 15.70 -3.80
C GLY A 235 -4.93 15.64 -3.09
N ARG A 236 -5.99 15.61 -3.91
CA ARG A 236 -7.40 15.45 -3.53
C ARG A 236 -8.04 14.24 -4.18
N CYS A 237 -7.32 13.59 -5.07
CA CYS A 237 -7.75 12.35 -5.71
C CYS A 237 -6.58 11.42 -5.96
N GLU A 238 -6.93 10.15 -6.10
CA GLU A 238 -6.02 9.08 -6.52
C GLU A 238 -6.76 8.13 -7.46
N ILE A 239 -6.12 7.78 -8.56
CA ILE A 239 -6.56 6.72 -9.46
C ILE A 239 -5.47 5.66 -9.48
N ARG A 240 -5.85 4.44 -9.19
CA ARG A 240 -5.01 3.24 -9.32
C ARG A 240 -5.55 2.37 -10.43
N GLY A 241 -4.66 1.79 -11.20
CA GLY A 241 -5.01 0.83 -12.21
C GLY A 241 -4.08 -0.36 -12.22
N ALA A 242 -4.61 -1.51 -12.64
CA ALA A 242 -3.84 -2.73 -12.85
C ALA A 242 -4.25 -3.39 -14.18
N VAL A 243 -3.25 -3.77 -14.97
CA VAL A 243 -3.42 -4.35 -16.31
C VAL A 243 -2.59 -5.64 -16.40
N PRO A 244 -3.21 -6.82 -16.48
CA PRO A 244 -2.50 -8.06 -16.71
C PRO A 244 -2.11 -8.18 -18.19
N PHE A 245 -0.86 -8.54 -18.45
CA PHE A 245 -0.37 -8.84 -19.76
C PHE A 245 0.49 -10.11 -19.75
N ARG A 246 -0.04 -11.21 -20.29
CA ARG A 246 0.56 -12.54 -20.19
C ARG A 246 0.78 -12.91 -18.70
N LYS A 247 2.04 -13.20 -18.29
CA LYS A 247 2.44 -13.48 -16.91
C LYS A 247 2.74 -12.19 -16.11
N ASN A 248 2.75 -11.01 -16.75
CA ASN A 248 3.09 -9.75 -16.10
C ASN A 248 1.83 -9.06 -15.59
N LEU A 249 1.98 -8.26 -14.53
CA LEU A 249 1.01 -7.28 -14.10
C LEU A 249 1.67 -5.91 -14.15
N PHE A 250 1.07 -4.99 -14.86
CA PHE A 250 1.45 -3.58 -14.83
C PHE A 250 0.47 -2.83 -13.95
N SER A 251 0.95 -2.00 -13.06
CA SER A 251 0.09 -1.13 -12.28
C SER A 251 0.56 0.32 -12.30
N PHE A 252 -0.39 1.22 -12.08
CA PHE A 252 -0.10 2.63 -11.96
C PHE A 252 -0.89 3.25 -10.81
N VAL A 253 -0.33 4.30 -10.23
CA VAL A 253 -1.01 5.19 -9.28
C VAL A 253 -0.80 6.62 -9.74
N VAL A 254 -1.87 7.38 -9.83
CA VAL A 254 -1.84 8.81 -10.16
C VAL A 254 -2.59 9.56 -9.08
N ARG A 255 -1.92 10.51 -8.43
CA ARG A 255 -2.55 11.47 -7.50
C ARG A 255 -2.49 12.87 -8.07
N ASN A 256 -3.51 13.67 -7.80
CA ASN A 256 -3.56 15.04 -8.27
C ASN A 256 -4.29 15.95 -7.26
N ASN A 257 -3.84 17.20 -7.15
CA ASN A 257 -4.44 18.19 -6.26
C ASN A 257 -5.67 18.90 -6.84
N LEU A 258 -6.04 18.60 -8.09
CA LEU A 258 -7.15 19.20 -8.83
C LEU A 258 -7.12 20.74 -8.84
N ASN A 259 -5.94 21.34 -8.69
CA ASN A 259 -5.73 22.78 -8.77
C ASN A 259 -5.05 23.11 -10.11
N PHE A 260 -5.79 23.70 -11.04
CA PHE A 260 -5.29 23.98 -12.37
C PHE A 260 -4.29 25.16 -12.42
N ASN A 261 -4.27 26.01 -11.40
CA ASN A 261 -3.31 27.13 -11.33
C ASN A 261 -1.93 26.67 -10.81
N THR A 262 -1.93 25.74 -9.84
CA THR A 262 -0.70 25.16 -9.27
C THR A 262 -0.85 23.64 -9.23
N ASN A 263 -0.82 23.03 -10.42
CA ASN A 263 -1.01 21.59 -10.53
C ASN A 263 0.17 20.84 -9.92
N ARG A 264 -0.11 19.99 -8.94
CA ARG A 264 0.83 19.08 -8.30
C ARG A 264 0.23 17.69 -8.21
N GLY A 265 1.08 16.70 -8.25
CA GLY A 265 0.64 15.32 -8.19
C GLY A 265 1.79 14.36 -8.01
N HIS A 266 1.46 13.09 -8.15
CA HIS A 266 2.37 11.96 -8.06
C HIS A 266 1.98 10.92 -9.10
N VAL A 267 2.94 10.33 -9.77
CA VAL A 267 2.76 9.19 -10.65
C VAL A 267 3.68 8.08 -10.20
N GLU A 268 3.14 6.88 -10.08
CA GLU A 268 3.87 5.66 -9.78
C GLU A 268 3.53 4.61 -10.84
N LEU A 269 4.53 3.93 -11.37
CA LEU A 269 4.40 2.83 -12.31
C LEU A 269 5.11 1.62 -11.73
N SER A 270 4.47 0.47 -11.79
CA SER A 270 5.08 -0.78 -11.32
C SER A 270 4.93 -1.88 -12.36
N TRP A 271 5.99 -2.65 -12.53
CA TRP A 271 6.00 -3.91 -13.25
C TRP A 271 6.18 -5.05 -12.26
N ILE A 272 5.29 -6.03 -12.30
CA ILE A 272 5.23 -7.16 -11.38
C ILE A 272 5.31 -8.44 -12.20
N TYR A 273 6.30 -9.29 -11.83
CA TYR A 273 6.56 -10.56 -12.52
C TYR A 273 6.54 -11.71 -11.50
N PRO A 274 5.76 -12.80 -11.75
CA PRO A 274 5.70 -13.93 -10.85
C PRO A 274 6.99 -14.76 -10.92
N LEU A 275 7.62 -15.01 -9.77
CA LEU A 275 8.70 -15.98 -9.63
C LEU A 275 8.15 -17.39 -9.37
N ASN A 276 7.13 -17.46 -8.53
CA ASN A 276 6.40 -18.68 -8.21
C ASN A 276 4.92 -18.32 -7.90
N ARG A 277 4.18 -19.23 -7.26
CA ARG A 277 2.75 -19.01 -6.94
C ARG A 277 2.52 -17.86 -5.96
N GLU A 278 3.44 -17.62 -5.04
CA GLU A 278 3.27 -16.70 -3.92
C GLU A 278 4.15 -15.45 -4.03
N LEU A 279 5.36 -15.59 -4.58
CA LEU A 279 6.36 -14.54 -4.64
C LEU A 279 6.47 -13.93 -6.03
N ARG A 280 6.46 -12.61 -6.09
CA ARG A 280 6.62 -11.83 -7.32
C ARG A 280 7.69 -10.77 -7.15
N VAL A 281 8.47 -10.54 -8.19
CA VAL A 281 9.37 -9.38 -8.28
C VAL A 281 8.54 -8.15 -8.62
N ILE A 282 8.87 -7.02 -8.01
CA ILE A 282 8.31 -5.71 -8.35
C ILE A 282 9.44 -4.75 -8.72
N LEU A 283 9.32 -4.10 -9.87
CA LEU A 283 10.08 -2.91 -10.24
C LEU A 283 9.13 -1.72 -10.21
N GLN A 284 9.51 -0.67 -9.53
CA GLN A 284 8.68 0.52 -9.34
C GLN A 284 9.46 1.78 -9.68
N ALA A 285 8.83 2.68 -10.41
CA ALA A 285 9.31 4.02 -10.66
C ALA A 285 8.25 5.02 -10.26
N SER A 286 8.64 6.08 -9.56
CA SER A 286 7.70 7.14 -9.20
C SER A 286 8.30 8.53 -9.32
N HIS A 287 7.42 9.52 -9.53
CA HIS A 287 7.78 10.92 -9.62
C HIS A 287 6.65 11.80 -9.09
N GLY A 288 7.00 12.79 -8.28
CA GLY A 288 6.02 13.73 -7.74
C GLY A 288 6.19 14.02 -6.27
N TYR A 289 5.10 14.45 -5.63
CA TYR A 289 5.03 14.85 -4.24
C TYR A 289 4.38 13.76 -3.36
N GLY A 290 4.64 13.84 -2.05
CA GLY A 290 3.94 13.00 -1.08
C GLY A 290 4.28 11.52 -1.18
N ASP A 291 5.55 11.18 -1.42
CA ASP A 291 6.00 9.79 -1.33
C ASP A 291 5.86 9.25 0.10
N SER A 292 6.20 10.06 1.10
CA SER A 292 5.95 9.82 2.51
C SER A 292 5.32 11.05 3.16
N LEU A 293 4.78 10.93 4.39
CA LEU A 293 4.19 12.07 5.08
C LEU A 293 5.21 13.14 5.44
N ILE A 294 6.40 12.75 5.89
CA ILE A 294 7.41 13.72 6.28
C ILE A 294 7.91 14.54 5.09
N ASP A 295 7.86 13.95 3.89
CA ASP A 295 8.32 14.54 2.62
C ASP A 295 7.17 15.06 1.76
N TYR A 296 5.98 15.28 2.33
CA TYR A 296 4.76 15.53 1.55
C TYR A 296 4.90 16.70 0.55
N ASN A 297 5.67 17.72 0.90
CA ASN A 297 5.88 18.96 0.12
C ASN A 297 7.16 18.93 -0.73
N TYR A 298 7.85 17.80 -0.83
CA TYR A 298 9.04 17.66 -1.66
C TYR A 298 8.77 16.82 -2.90
N LYS A 299 9.27 17.28 -4.03
CA LYS A 299 9.18 16.56 -5.31
C LYS A 299 10.37 15.63 -5.46
N GLN A 300 10.09 14.34 -5.66
CA GLN A 300 11.12 13.30 -5.74
C GLN A 300 10.96 12.46 -7.01
N THR A 301 12.06 11.87 -7.45
CA THR A 301 12.10 10.78 -8.44
C THR A 301 12.73 9.58 -7.78
N ILE A 302 12.05 8.46 -7.85
CA ILE A 302 12.37 7.27 -7.08
C ILE A 302 12.32 6.05 -7.99
N LEU A 303 13.28 5.15 -7.80
CA LEU A 303 13.32 3.83 -8.43
C LEU A 303 13.44 2.78 -7.33
N GLY A 304 12.63 1.73 -7.41
CA GLY A 304 12.62 0.65 -6.42
C GLY A 304 12.59 -0.72 -7.07
N VAL A 305 13.25 -1.67 -6.43
CA VAL A 305 13.18 -3.10 -6.76
C VAL A 305 12.96 -3.92 -5.50
N GLY A 306 12.09 -4.92 -5.59
CA GLY A 306 11.76 -5.73 -4.44
C GLY A 306 10.83 -6.88 -4.76
N PHE A 307 10.09 -7.29 -3.75
CA PHE A 307 9.19 -8.43 -3.81
C PHE A 307 7.80 -8.05 -3.27
N THR A 308 6.77 -8.67 -3.84
CA THR A 308 5.38 -8.52 -3.40
C THR A 308 4.71 -9.89 -3.29
N PHE A 309 3.76 -10.00 -2.37
CA PHE A 309 3.02 -11.22 -2.03
C PHE A 309 1.55 -11.09 -2.47
N LEU A 310 1.30 -10.50 -3.63
CA LEU A 310 -0.05 -10.33 -4.16
C LEU A 310 -0.75 -11.67 -4.40
N ASN A 311 -1.88 -11.89 -3.76
CA ASN A 311 -2.83 -12.96 -4.07
C ASN A 311 -3.82 -12.47 -5.13
N ILE A 312 -3.50 -12.67 -6.43
CA ILE A 312 -4.39 -12.36 -7.55
C ILE A 312 -4.79 -13.64 -8.26
#